data_d9cc564d1fe13ed20cd84a61bb5f445a
#
_entry.id   d9cc564d1fe13ed20cd84a61bb5f445a
#
_cell.length_a   1.000
_cell.length_b   1.000
_cell.length_c   1.000
_cell.angle_alpha   90.00
_cell.angle_beta   90.00
_cell.angle_gamma   90.00
#
_symmetry.space_group_name_H-M   'P 1'
#
loop_
_entity.id
_entity.type
_entity.pdbx_description
1 polymer ?
#
loop_
_entity_poly.entity_id
_entity_poly.type
_entity_poly.pdbx_seq_one_letter_code
_entity_poly.pdbx_strand_id
1 'polypeptide(L)'
;MHYSKRTPEKLDIEVRRPHFDLSTDLKEDWFDGSAFKTAFENGFSLLFPIGEKAFIESVRNFEHQISDPKLLKEIKAFYGQEAAHRKIHQQYNEILCDERGYDLDHLTKPQVERHQNRYSQLTPYQRLAATVAAEHLTAILADDLMKNKDHFADQGKSVAKLWYWH
;
A
#
# COMPACT_ATOMS: atom_id res chain seq x y z
N MET A 1 2.33 -32.43 -6.33
CA MET A 1 2.88 -31.07 -6.42
C MET A 1 3.37 -30.70 -5.03
N HIS A 2 4.68 -30.52 -4.85
CA HIS A 2 5.21 -29.97 -3.60
C HIS A 2 4.82 -28.49 -3.54
N TYR A 3 3.82 -28.18 -2.72
CA TYR A 3 3.51 -26.80 -2.41
C TYR A 3 4.71 -26.13 -1.77
N SER A 4 5.00 -24.94 -2.28
CA SER A 4 6.11 -24.11 -1.93
C SER A 4 6.25 -23.91 -0.44
N LYS A 5 7.45 -23.63 -0.06
CA LYS A 5 7.91 -23.38 1.30
C LYS A 5 6.91 -22.51 2.06
N ARG A 6 6.30 -23.11 3.09
CA ARG A 6 5.52 -22.38 4.09
C ARG A 6 6.36 -21.26 4.67
N THR A 7 5.71 -20.20 5.07
CA THR A 7 6.33 -19.13 5.86
C THR A 7 7.16 -19.75 6.98
N PRO A 8 8.41 -19.33 7.21
CA PRO A 8 9.25 -19.86 8.26
C PRO A 8 8.52 -19.91 9.59
N GLU A 9 8.68 -21.01 10.36
CA GLU A 9 7.94 -21.21 11.62
C GLU A 9 8.14 -20.11 12.65
N LYS A 10 9.32 -19.46 12.62
CA LYS A 10 9.69 -18.38 13.54
C LYS A 10 9.25 -16.99 13.07
N LEU A 11 8.70 -16.87 11.86
CA LEU A 11 8.22 -15.59 11.35
C LEU A 11 6.78 -15.38 11.86
N ASP A 12 6.61 -14.37 12.69
CA ASP A 12 5.30 -13.85 13.09
C ASP A 12 5.09 -12.49 12.42
N ILE A 13 3.97 -12.35 11.72
CA ILE A 13 3.62 -11.11 11.03
C ILE A 13 2.91 -10.21 12.03
N GLU A 14 3.56 -9.12 12.41
CA GLU A 14 3.02 -8.14 13.35
C GLU A 14 2.42 -6.95 12.61
N VAL A 15 1.17 -6.60 12.94
CA VAL A 15 0.47 -5.44 12.38
C VAL A 15 0.92 -4.18 13.09
N ARG A 16 1.74 -3.36 12.43
CA ARG A 16 2.22 -2.08 12.94
C ARG A 16 1.22 -0.96 12.64
N ARG A 17 1.03 -0.04 13.59
CA ARG A 17 0.13 1.13 13.45
C ARG A 17 0.83 2.39 13.94
N PRO A 18 1.84 2.87 13.22
CA PRO A 18 2.52 4.10 13.59
C PRO A 18 1.62 5.32 13.39
N HIS A 19 2.04 6.42 13.96
CA HIS A 19 1.49 7.74 13.73
C HIS A 19 2.55 8.62 13.07
N PHE A 20 2.18 9.35 12.02
CA PHE A 20 3.05 10.28 11.30
C PHE A 20 2.42 11.67 11.32
N ASP A 21 3.21 12.69 11.68
CA ASP A 21 2.84 14.09 11.46
C ASP A 21 3.32 14.49 10.07
N LEU A 22 2.37 14.61 9.13
CA LEU A 22 2.64 14.81 7.71
C LEU A 22 2.39 16.23 7.25
N SER A 23 1.72 17.07 8.06
CA SER A 23 1.22 18.37 7.63
C SER A 23 2.34 19.32 7.16
N THR A 24 3.46 19.36 7.86
CA THR A 24 4.58 20.23 7.51
C THR A 24 5.25 19.77 6.22
N ASP A 25 5.52 18.46 6.10
CA ASP A 25 6.26 17.93 4.96
C ASP A 25 5.46 18.05 3.65
N LEU A 26 4.14 17.80 3.70
CA LEU A 26 3.29 17.79 2.50
C LEU A 26 3.01 19.17 1.91
N LYS A 27 3.30 20.25 2.66
CA LYS A 27 3.26 21.64 2.12
C LYS A 27 4.33 21.87 1.07
N GLU A 28 5.47 21.19 1.20
CA GLU A 28 6.66 21.43 0.42
C GLU A 28 6.91 20.30 -0.60
N ASP A 29 7.86 20.56 -1.50
CA ASP A 29 8.39 19.52 -2.36
C ASP A 29 9.38 18.67 -1.56
N TRP A 30 8.79 17.81 -0.74
CA TRP A 30 9.46 17.06 0.33
C TRP A 30 10.57 16.12 -0.17
N PHE A 31 10.49 15.68 -1.42
CA PHE A 31 11.48 14.77 -1.98
C PHE A 31 12.64 15.58 -2.62
N ASP A 32 13.66 15.87 -1.85
CA ASP A 32 14.88 16.63 -2.24
C ASP A 32 14.56 18.01 -2.86
N GLY A 33 13.45 18.63 -2.52
CA GLY A 33 13.00 19.87 -3.15
C GLY A 33 12.58 19.73 -4.62
N SER A 34 12.43 18.49 -5.11
CA SER A 34 12.04 18.20 -6.49
C SER A 34 10.52 18.07 -6.62
N ALA A 35 9.89 19.01 -7.32
CA ALA A 35 8.47 18.97 -7.60
C ALA A 35 8.05 17.69 -8.34
N PHE A 36 8.87 17.22 -9.30
CA PHE A 36 8.57 16.00 -10.05
C PHE A 36 8.62 14.74 -9.18
N LYS A 37 9.69 14.56 -8.40
CA LYS A 37 9.82 13.40 -7.51
C LYS A 37 8.70 13.39 -6.47
N THR A 38 8.43 14.53 -5.86
CA THR A 38 7.35 14.71 -4.88
C THR A 38 5.98 14.38 -5.48
N ALA A 39 5.67 14.90 -6.67
CA ALA A 39 4.40 14.62 -7.34
C ALA A 39 4.27 13.14 -7.74
N PHE A 40 5.36 12.50 -8.13
CA PHE A 40 5.39 11.07 -8.48
C PHE A 40 5.03 10.19 -7.26
N GLU A 41 5.70 10.39 -6.13
CA GLU A 41 5.43 9.66 -4.89
C GLU A 41 4.03 9.97 -4.33
N ASN A 42 3.62 11.23 -4.34
CA ASN A 42 2.25 11.60 -3.94
C ASN A 42 1.20 10.90 -4.82
N GLY A 43 1.47 10.75 -6.12
CA GLY A 43 0.62 10.03 -7.05
C GLY A 43 0.46 8.54 -6.71
N PHE A 44 1.52 7.89 -6.23
CA PHE A 44 1.43 6.52 -5.72
C PHE A 44 0.52 6.43 -4.50
N SER A 45 0.66 7.35 -3.54
CA SER A 45 -0.19 7.37 -2.35
C SER A 45 -1.68 7.45 -2.68
N LEU A 46 -2.07 8.16 -3.74
CA LEU A 46 -3.47 8.24 -4.18
C LEU A 46 -4.05 6.88 -4.64
N LEU A 47 -3.21 5.96 -5.08
CA LEU A 47 -3.62 4.65 -5.59
C LEU A 47 -3.78 3.59 -4.49
N PHE A 48 -3.02 3.70 -3.40
CA PHE A 48 -2.96 2.67 -2.36
C PHE A 48 -4.31 2.37 -1.70
N PRO A 49 -5.14 3.35 -1.26
CA PRO A 49 -6.40 3.05 -0.58
C PRO A 49 -7.35 2.18 -1.40
N ILE A 50 -7.29 2.28 -2.73
CA ILE A 50 -8.12 1.50 -3.65
C ILE A 50 -7.52 0.10 -3.82
N GLY A 51 -6.21 0.02 -4.05
CA GLY A 51 -5.47 -1.22 -4.24
C GLY A 51 -5.56 -2.13 -3.02
N GLU A 52 -5.24 -1.61 -1.86
CA GLU A 52 -5.23 -2.34 -0.59
C GLU A 52 -6.62 -2.88 -0.21
N LYS A 53 -7.67 -2.11 -0.48
CA LYS A 53 -9.04 -2.61 -0.36
C LYS A 53 -9.27 -3.82 -1.26
N ALA A 54 -8.86 -3.73 -2.52
CA ALA A 54 -9.01 -4.82 -3.48
C ALA A 54 -8.19 -6.05 -3.09
N PHE A 55 -7.00 -5.87 -2.50
CA PHE A 55 -6.17 -6.96 -2.01
C PHE A 55 -6.89 -7.74 -0.90
N ILE A 56 -7.41 -7.05 0.11
CA ILE A 56 -8.21 -7.68 1.17
C ILE A 56 -9.40 -8.44 0.58
N GLU A 57 -10.16 -7.83 -0.32
CA GLU A 57 -11.34 -8.45 -0.93
C GLU A 57 -10.98 -9.69 -1.75
N SER A 58 -9.86 -9.68 -2.47
CA SER A 58 -9.42 -10.80 -3.30
C SER A 58 -9.09 -12.04 -2.47
N VAL A 59 -8.37 -11.85 -1.36
CA VAL A 59 -8.01 -12.95 -0.44
C VAL A 59 -9.25 -13.45 0.30
N ARG A 60 -10.15 -12.57 0.72
CA ARG A 60 -11.38 -12.93 1.45
C ARG A 60 -12.29 -13.88 0.66
N ASN A 61 -12.28 -13.80 -0.66
CA ASN A 61 -13.06 -14.72 -1.51
C ASN A 61 -12.69 -16.20 -1.31
N PHE A 62 -11.48 -16.48 -0.80
CA PHE A 62 -10.96 -17.85 -0.65
C PHE A 62 -10.75 -18.28 0.80
N GLU A 63 -10.90 -17.38 1.77
CA GLU A 63 -10.67 -17.67 3.20
C GLU A 63 -11.47 -18.87 3.69
N HIS A 64 -12.72 -19.01 3.23
CA HIS A 64 -13.61 -20.12 3.60
C HIS A 64 -13.12 -21.50 3.13
N GLN A 65 -12.16 -21.57 2.23
CA GLN A 65 -11.56 -22.82 1.71
C GLN A 65 -10.29 -23.20 2.48
N ILE A 66 -9.83 -22.36 3.40
CA ILE A 66 -8.59 -22.57 4.13
C ILE A 66 -8.88 -23.25 5.46
N SER A 67 -8.24 -24.42 5.68
CA SER A 67 -8.32 -25.16 6.93
C SER A 67 -7.03 -25.14 7.76
N ASP A 68 -5.92 -24.65 7.20
CA ASP A 68 -4.65 -24.52 7.91
C ASP A 68 -4.71 -23.34 8.90
N PRO A 69 -4.60 -23.60 10.24
CA PRO A 69 -4.72 -22.55 11.25
C PRO A 69 -3.61 -21.48 11.14
N LYS A 70 -2.40 -21.88 10.71
CA LYS A 70 -1.29 -20.97 10.53
C LYS A 70 -1.59 -20.01 9.38
N LEU A 71 -2.02 -20.53 8.24
CA LEU A 71 -2.38 -19.71 7.08
C LEU A 71 -3.56 -18.77 7.41
N LEU A 72 -4.55 -19.23 8.18
CA LEU A 72 -5.65 -18.36 8.64
C LEU A 72 -5.15 -17.22 9.54
N LYS A 73 -4.16 -17.47 10.40
CA LYS A 73 -3.52 -16.41 11.21
C LYS A 73 -2.79 -15.41 10.33
N GLU A 74 -2.05 -15.89 9.33
CA GLU A 74 -1.31 -15.06 8.37
C GLU A 74 -2.27 -14.21 7.51
N ILE A 75 -3.39 -14.77 7.04
CA ILE A 75 -4.44 -14.04 6.33
C ILE A 75 -5.01 -12.90 7.18
N LYS A 76 -5.27 -13.14 8.46
CA LYS A 76 -5.75 -12.09 9.38
C LYS A 76 -4.71 -10.99 9.60
N ALA A 77 -3.44 -11.37 9.70
CA ALA A 77 -2.35 -10.41 9.81
C ALA A 77 -2.23 -9.58 8.52
N PHE A 78 -2.32 -10.19 7.35
CA PHE A 78 -2.38 -9.51 6.06
C PHE A 78 -3.53 -8.49 6.02
N TYR A 79 -4.75 -8.88 6.36
CA TYR A 79 -5.87 -7.91 6.42
C TYR A 79 -5.58 -6.74 7.38
N GLY A 80 -4.94 -7.02 8.49
CA GLY A 80 -4.55 -5.98 9.45
C GLY A 80 -3.51 -5.02 8.90
N GLN A 81 -2.52 -5.52 8.16
CA GLN A 81 -1.50 -4.69 7.51
C GLN A 81 -2.14 -3.82 6.42
N GLU A 82 -2.87 -4.43 5.48
CA GLU A 82 -3.52 -3.69 4.39
C GLU A 82 -4.51 -2.64 4.91
N ALA A 83 -5.25 -2.95 5.98
CA ALA A 83 -6.14 -1.97 6.60
C ALA A 83 -5.37 -0.82 7.27
N ALA A 84 -4.19 -1.07 7.84
CA ALA A 84 -3.34 -0.04 8.43
C ALA A 84 -2.70 0.84 7.35
N HIS A 85 -2.16 0.24 6.28
CA HIS A 85 -1.61 0.95 5.13
C HIS A 85 -2.67 1.86 4.50
N ARG A 86 -3.82 1.29 4.17
CA ARG A 86 -4.96 2.02 3.60
C ARG A 86 -5.35 3.23 4.45
N LYS A 87 -5.45 3.06 5.77
CA LYS A 87 -5.81 4.16 6.67
C LYS A 87 -4.78 5.28 6.63
N ILE A 88 -3.50 4.93 6.64
CA ILE A 88 -2.41 5.91 6.66
C ILE A 88 -2.31 6.64 5.32
N HIS A 89 -2.43 5.94 4.19
CA HIS A 89 -2.46 6.58 2.89
C HIS A 89 -3.72 7.42 2.65
N GLN A 90 -4.85 7.03 3.21
CA GLN A 90 -6.05 7.88 3.23
C GLN A 90 -5.78 9.21 3.94
N GLN A 91 -5.20 9.16 5.15
CA GLN A 91 -4.82 10.37 5.89
C GLN A 91 -3.77 11.20 5.15
N TYR A 92 -2.76 10.56 4.57
CA TYR A 92 -1.76 11.21 3.72
C TYR A 92 -2.43 12.01 2.61
N ASN A 93 -3.34 11.39 1.86
CA ASN A 93 -4.01 11.99 0.72
C ASN A 93 -4.91 13.16 1.13
N GLU A 94 -5.62 13.03 2.25
CA GLU A 94 -6.43 14.11 2.82
C GLU A 94 -5.57 15.32 3.20
N ILE A 95 -4.49 15.10 3.96
CA ILE A 95 -3.57 16.18 4.36
C ILE A 95 -2.89 16.81 3.14
N LEU A 96 -2.42 15.99 2.20
CA LEU A 96 -1.80 16.49 0.95
C LEU A 96 -2.73 17.44 0.21
N CYS A 97 -3.99 17.03 0.04
CA CYS A 97 -4.97 17.83 -0.70
C CYS A 97 -5.33 19.11 0.05
N ASP A 98 -5.52 19.03 1.37
CA ASP A 98 -5.82 20.19 2.19
C ASP A 98 -4.65 21.22 2.16
N GLU A 99 -3.41 20.76 2.32
CA GLU A 99 -2.24 21.63 2.37
C GLU A 99 -1.87 22.27 1.02
N ARG A 100 -2.20 21.59 -0.08
CA ARG A 100 -1.89 22.07 -1.44
C ARG A 100 -3.09 22.61 -2.20
N GLY A 101 -4.27 22.61 -1.61
CA GLY A 101 -5.51 23.08 -2.25
C GLY A 101 -5.98 22.19 -3.40
N TYR A 102 -5.71 20.90 -3.35
CA TYR A 102 -6.17 19.95 -4.36
C TYR A 102 -7.54 19.38 -3.98
N ASP A 103 -8.33 19.04 -5.00
CA ASP A 103 -9.59 18.31 -4.83
C ASP A 103 -9.32 16.80 -4.87
N LEU A 104 -9.40 16.14 -3.72
CA LEU A 104 -9.13 14.72 -3.56
C LEU A 104 -10.09 13.85 -4.40
N ASP A 105 -11.37 14.21 -4.42
CA ASP A 105 -12.38 13.48 -5.19
C ASP A 105 -12.09 13.58 -6.69
N HIS A 106 -11.73 14.78 -7.16
CA HIS A 106 -11.35 15.00 -8.55
C HIS A 106 -10.12 14.15 -8.95
N LEU A 107 -9.11 14.07 -8.08
CA LEU A 107 -7.89 13.30 -8.35
C LEU A 107 -8.13 11.79 -8.31
N THR A 108 -8.98 11.30 -7.42
CA THR A 108 -9.15 9.85 -7.19
C THR A 108 -10.29 9.22 -8.00
N LYS A 109 -11.34 9.97 -8.32
CA LYS A 109 -12.53 9.47 -9.03
C LYS A 109 -12.21 8.71 -10.32
N PRO A 110 -11.37 9.22 -11.25
CA PRO A 110 -11.05 8.47 -12.48
C PRO A 110 -10.37 7.13 -12.22
N GLN A 111 -9.53 7.05 -11.20
CA GLN A 111 -8.84 5.83 -10.80
C GLN A 111 -9.81 4.83 -10.17
N VAL A 112 -10.70 5.31 -9.30
CA VAL A 112 -11.76 4.50 -8.68
C VAL A 112 -12.66 3.88 -9.74
N GLU A 113 -13.18 4.68 -10.66
CA GLU A 113 -14.06 4.24 -11.74
C GLU A 113 -13.36 3.23 -12.66
N ARG A 114 -12.11 3.50 -13.04
CA ARG A 114 -11.32 2.59 -13.88
C ARG A 114 -11.05 1.27 -13.17
N HIS A 115 -10.69 1.33 -11.88
CA HIS A 115 -10.48 0.15 -11.07
C HIS A 115 -11.76 -0.68 -10.97
N GLN A 116 -12.88 -0.08 -10.59
CA GLN A 116 -14.17 -0.75 -10.46
C GLN A 116 -14.60 -1.42 -11.76
N ASN A 117 -14.50 -0.71 -12.89
CA ASN A 117 -14.86 -1.24 -14.19
C ASN A 117 -14.00 -2.45 -14.59
N ARG A 118 -12.70 -2.41 -14.36
CA ARG A 118 -11.80 -3.54 -14.65
C ARG A 118 -11.99 -4.68 -13.67
N TYR A 119 -12.06 -4.37 -12.38
CA TYR A 119 -12.16 -5.35 -11.32
C TYR A 119 -13.47 -6.16 -11.39
N SER A 120 -14.58 -5.51 -11.76
CA SER A 120 -15.87 -6.19 -11.94
C SER A 120 -15.85 -7.26 -13.03
N GLN A 121 -14.99 -7.12 -14.03
CA GLN A 121 -14.85 -8.07 -15.15
C GLN A 121 -13.97 -9.29 -14.80
N LEU A 122 -13.23 -9.22 -13.70
CA LEU A 122 -12.31 -10.29 -13.29
C LEU A 122 -13.04 -11.34 -12.45
N THR A 123 -12.73 -12.61 -12.72
CA THR A 123 -13.12 -13.72 -11.83
C THR A 123 -12.38 -13.60 -10.48
N PRO A 124 -12.89 -14.23 -9.39
CA PRO A 124 -12.18 -14.25 -8.11
C PRO A 124 -10.73 -14.71 -8.19
N TYR A 125 -10.42 -15.73 -9.00
CA TYR A 125 -9.05 -16.21 -9.21
C TYR A 125 -8.16 -15.17 -9.92
N GLN A 126 -8.69 -14.46 -10.91
CA GLN A 126 -7.95 -13.40 -11.58
C GLN A 126 -7.67 -12.22 -10.65
N ARG A 127 -8.62 -11.88 -9.76
CA ARG A 127 -8.43 -10.85 -8.74
C ARG A 127 -7.32 -11.23 -7.77
N LEU A 128 -7.33 -12.47 -7.26
CA LEU A 128 -6.26 -12.96 -6.39
C LEU A 128 -4.90 -13.00 -7.11
N ALA A 129 -4.87 -13.45 -8.35
CA ALA A 129 -3.63 -13.46 -9.15
C ALA A 129 -3.08 -12.04 -9.37
N ALA A 130 -3.97 -11.06 -9.62
CA ALA A 130 -3.58 -9.65 -9.74
C ALA A 130 -3.01 -9.11 -8.42
N THR A 131 -3.62 -9.45 -7.27
CA THR A 131 -3.09 -9.11 -5.95
C THR A 131 -1.69 -9.70 -5.74
N VAL A 132 -1.50 -10.99 -5.98
CA VAL A 132 -0.19 -11.65 -5.84
C VAL A 132 0.86 -10.99 -6.73
N ALA A 133 0.51 -10.64 -7.97
CA ALA A 133 1.42 -9.96 -8.89
C ALA A 133 1.77 -8.55 -8.41
N ALA A 134 0.79 -7.77 -7.93
CA ALA A 134 1.01 -6.43 -7.41
C ALA A 134 1.91 -6.46 -6.18
N GLU A 135 1.60 -7.29 -5.19
CA GLU A 135 2.39 -7.48 -3.97
C GLU A 135 3.84 -7.87 -4.28
N HIS A 136 4.02 -8.80 -5.21
CA HIS A 136 5.37 -9.22 -5.60
C HIS A 136 6.17 -8.10 -6.26
N LEU A 137 5.54 -7.34 -7.17
CA LEU A 137 6.19 -6.24 -7.88
C LEU A 137 6.49 -5.06 -6.94
N THR A 138 5.57 -4.71 -6.06
CA THR A 138 5.78 -3.64 -5.07
C THR A 138 6.84 -4.03 -4.05
N ALA A 139 6.88 -5.29 -3.61
CA ALA A 139 7.94 -5.77 -2.72
C ALA A 139 9.33 -5.70 -3.36
N ILE A 140 9.47 -6.06 -4.65
CA ILE A 140 10.74 -5.91 -5.38
C ILE A 140 11.14 -4.44 -5.47
N LEU A 141 10.19 -3.57 -5.84
CA LEU A 141 10.43 -2.13 -5.94
C LEU A 141 10.85 -1.56 -4.59
N ALA A 142 10.14 -1.89 -3.52
CA ALA A 142 10.45 -1.42 -2.17
C ALA A 142 11.84 -1.90 -1.70
N ASP A 143 12.19 -3.17 -1.96
CA ASP A 143 13.52 -3.72 -1.64
C ASP A 143 14.65 -2.96 -2.36
N ASP A 144 14.45 -2.65 -3.64
CA ASP A 144 15.41 -1.87 -4.44
C ASP A 144 15.54 -0.43 -3.92
N LEU A 145 14.42 0.23 -3.65
CA LEU A 145 14.39 1.59 -3.10
C LEU A 145 15.04 1.66 -1.71
N MET A 146 14.79 0.69 -0.83
CA MET A 146 15.38 0.65 0.50
C MET A 146 16.89 0.36 0.49
N LYS A 147 17.40 -0.38 -0.49
CA LYS A 147 18.82 -0.63 -0.68
C LYS A 147 19.57 0.61 -1.18
N ASN A 148 18.90 1.45 -1.91
CA ASN A 148 19.47 2.72 -2.40
C ASN A 148 19.28 3.81 -1.34
N LYS A 149 20.30 3.97 -0.49
CA LYS A 149 20.27 4.93 0.64
C LYS A 149 20.08 6.40 0.21
N ASP A 150 20.34 6.69 -1.04
CA ASP A 150 20.22 8.05 -1.59
C ASP A 150 18.80 8.33 -2.10
N HIS A 151 17.94 7.31 -2.18
CA HIS A 151 16.60 7.47 -2.75
C HIS A 151 15.72 8.40 -1.90
N PHE A 152 15.73 8.24 -0.57
CA PHE A 152 15.10 9.15 0.36
C PHE A 152 16.18 9.85 1.21
N ALA A 153 16.94 10.75 0.60
CA ALA A 153 18.11 11.37 1.23
C ALA A 153 17.74 12.11 2.54
N ASP A 154 16.55 12.71 2.60
CA ASP A 154 16.04 13.36 3.83
C ASP A 154 15.16 12.40 4.65
N GLN A 155 15.78 11.39 5.24
CA GLN A 155 15.11 10.44 6.15
C GLN A 155 14.57 11.07 7.43
N GLY A 156 14.87 12.33 7.68
CA GLY A 156 14.34 13.09 8.83
C GLY A 156 12.84 13.38 8.70
N LYS A 157 12.34 13.54 7.50
CA LYS A 157 10.93 13.87 7.23
C LYS A 157 9.97 12.72 7.60
N SER A 158 8.81 13.09 8.12
CA SER A 158 7.75 12.15 8.48
C SER A 158 7.21 11.38 7.29
N VAL A 159 7.15 12.04 6.13
CA VAL A 159 6.75 11.40 4.85
C VAL A 159 7.73 10.31 4.45
N ALA A 160 9.05 10.55 4.50
CA ALA A 160 10.05 9.54 4.21
C ALA A 160 9.94 8.33 5.16
N LYS A 161 9.73 8.58 6.46
CA LYS A 161 9.51 7.52 7.45
C LYS A 161 8.26 6.70 7.17
N LEU A 162 7.19 7.31 6.67
CA LEU A 162 5.99 6.60 6.25
C LEU A 162 6.30 5.64 5.10
N TRP A 163 7.00 6.09 4.06
CA TRP A 163 7.39 5.25 2.93
C TRP A 163 8.29 4.09 3.34
N TYR A 164 9.23 4.31 4.25
CA TYR A 164 10.06 3.23 4.81
C TYR A 164 9.28 2.25 5.69
N TRP A 165 8.21 2.70 6.32
CA TRP A 165 7.37 1.83 7.13
C TRP A 165 6.45 0.96 6.28
N HIS A 166 5.90 1.52 5.21
CA HIS A 166 5.03 0.81 4.28
C HIS A 166 5.76 -0.30 3.57
#